data_05409c51288e99b74573577387177116
#
_entry.id   05409c51288e99b74573577387177116
#
_cell.length_a   1.000
_cell.length_b   1.000
_cell.length_c   1.000
_cell.angle_alpha   90.00
_cell.angle_beta   90.00
_cell.angle_gamma   90.00
#
_symmetry.space_group_name_H-M   'P 1'
#
loop_
_entity.id
_entity.type
_entity.pdbx_description
1 polymer ?
#
loop_
_entity_poly.entity_id
_entity_poly.type
_entity_poly.pdbx_seq_one_letter_code
_entity_poly.pdbx_strand_id
1 'polypeptide(L)'
;MEKINNKLFLDLSKLDYSPETFKIPHLHETWTWEGDESVLPYKWAEIISKSEILQKQGKEFDLESVKKYLKDNYYGLDNFDKLSFFFITYRSQVMACSYFNVKTNTIDYFLINPKGFNKGLENGLFSLLYKRIIGLNIKKIFINMDNTNVSKEYFLNLGFKFGN
;
A
#
# COMPACT_ATOMS: atom_id res chain seq x y z
N MET A 1 -14.92 21.50 14.37
CA MET A 1 -13.73 21.14 13.56
C MET A 1 -14.18 20.32 12.36
N GLU A 2 -14.04 20.86 11.18
CA GLU A 2 -14.22 20.06 9.98
C GLU A 2 -13.15 18.97 9.95
N LYS A 3 -13.58 17.70 9.87
CA LYS A 3 -12.65 16.61 9.58
C LYS A 3 -12.09 16.86 8.18
N ILE A 4 -10.80 17.18 8.10
CA ILE A 4 -10.09 17.20 6.80
C ILE A 4 -10.26 15.81 6.20
N ASN A 5 -10.96 15.77 5.08
CA ASN A 5 -11.14 14.50 4.38
C ASN A 5 -9.83 14.14 3.68
N ASN A 6 -9.04 13.25 4.29
CA ASN A 6 -7.77 12.75 3.75
C ASN A 6 -7.97 11.61 2.75
N LYS A 7 -9.18 11.43 2.25
CA LYS A 7 -9.50 10.36 1.31
C LYS A 7 -9.48 10.87 -0.13
N LEU A 8 -8.77 10.15 -0.98
CA LEU A 8 -8.74 10.39 -2.42
C LEU A 8 -9.39 9.22 -3.14
N PHE A 9 -9.92 9.45 -4.33
CA PHE A 9 -10.46 8.40 -5.18
C PHE A 9 -9.87 8.47 -6.59
N LEU A 10 -9.85 7.32 -7.26
CA LEU A 10 -9.46 7.19 -8.66
C LEU A 10 -10.55 6.44 -9.41
N ASP A 11 -11.04 7.06 -10.49
CA ASP A 11 -11.93 6.41 -11.45
C ASP A 11 -11.08 5.75 -12.54
N LEU A 12 -10.98 4.43 -12.48
CA LEU A 12 -10.13 3.65 -13.39
C LEU A 12 -10.60 3.74 -14.84
N SER A 13 -11.89 4.03 -15.08
CA SER A 13 -12.43 4.19 -16.44
C SER A 13 -11.97 5.46 -17.14
N LYS A 14 -11.41 6.41 -16.39
CA LYS A 14 -10.97 7.72 -16.90
C LYS A 14 -9.44 7.85 -17.01
N LEU A 15 -8.70 6.76 -16.79
CA LEU A 15 -7.25 6.79 -16.95
C LEU A 15 -6.87 6.95 -18.42
N ASP A 16 -5.93 7.88 -18.68
CA ASP A 16 -5.36 8.14 -19.99
C ASP A 16 -3.98 7.47 -20.18
N TYR A 17 -3.57 6.63 -19.24
CA TYR A 17 -2.34 5.87 -19.26
C TYR A 17 -2.60 4.45 -18.75
N SER A 18 -1.66 3.54 -18.99
CA SER A 18 -1.74 2.16 -18.49
C SER A 18 -0.75 1.94 -17.34
N PRO A 19 -1.23 1.79 -16.08
CA PRO A 19 -0.35 1.47 -14.97
C PRO A 19 0.42 0.14 -15.12
N GLU A 20 -0.03 -0.74 -16.00
CA GLU A 20 0.67 -2.00 -16.30
C GLU A 20 2.05 -1.77 -16.95
N THR A 21 2.26 -0.59 -17.56
CA THR A 21 3.55 -0.24 -18.16
C THR A 21 4.61 0.15 -17.13
N PHE A 22 4.21 0.43 -15.90
CA PHE A 22 5.13 0.72 -14.81
C PHE A 22 5.91 -0.53 -14.43
N LYS A 23 7.22 -0.39 -14.32
CA LYS A 23 8.11 -1.53 -14.07
C LYS A 23 8.59 -1.53 -12.62
N ILE A 24 8.79 -2.74 -12.09
CA ILE A 24 9.51 -2.93 -10.83
C ILE A 24 10.99 -2.59 -11.06
N PRO A 25 11.64 -1.85 -10.16
CA PRO A 25 13.06 -1.55 -10.28
C PRO A 25 13.92 -2.80 -10.41
N HIS A 26 15.04 -2.69 -11.15
CA HIS A 26 15.94 -3.80 -11.39
C HIS A 26 16.44 -4.45 -10.10
N LEU A 27 16.58 -5.77 -10.09
CA LEU A 27 17.02 -6.61 -8.97
C LEU A 27 16.09 -6.61 -7.74
N HIS A 28 14.90 -6.00 -7.86
CA HIS A 28 13.89 -6.08 -6.80
C HIS A 28 13.00 -7.31 -7.02
N GLU A 29 12.57 -7.92 -5.93
CA GLU A 29 11.65 -9.06 -5.93
C GLU A 29 10.28 -8.63 -5.45
N THR A 30 9.25 -9.28 -5.99
CA THR A 30 7.85 -9.04 -5.61
C THR A 30 7.28 -10.25 -4.88
N TRP A 31 6.49 -10.00 -3.86
CA TRP A 31 5.87 -11.02 -3.03
C TRP A 31 4.40 -10.71 -2.80
N THR A 32 3.59 -11.75 -2.70
CA THR A 32 2.23 -11.69 -2.15
C THR A 32 2.22 -12.35 -0.77
N TRP A 33 1.10 -12.24 -0.05
CA TRP A 33 0.97 -12.91 1.25
C TRP A 33 1.05 -14.43 1.17
N GLU A 34 0.90 -15.01 0.02
CA GLU A 34 1.05 -16.45 -0.21
C GLU A 34 2.51 -16.93 -0.20
N GLY A 35 3.48 -16.03 -0.07
CA GLY A 35 4.88 -16.35 0.07
C GLY A 35 5.20 -16.92 1.46
N ASP A 36 6.28 -16.47 2.06
CA ASP A 36 6.70 -16.93 3.38
C ASP A 36 5.92 -16.25 4.50
N GLU A 37 4.79 -16.81 4.89
CA GLU A 37 3.91 -16.29 5.94
C GLU A 37 4.55 -16.23 7.33
N SER A 38 5.67 -16.92 7.54
CA SER A 38 6.39 -16.84 8.82
C SER A 38 7.16 -15.52 8.98
N VAL A 39 7.55 -14.89 7.86
CA VAL A 39 8.37 -13.68 7.81
C VAL A 39 7.55 -12.43 7.47
N LEU A 40 6.49 -12.58 6.68
CA LEU A 40 5.73 -11.45 6.15
C LEU A 40 5.11 -10.54 7.23
N PRO A 41 4.54 -11.06 8.34
CA PRO A 41 4.03 -10.19 9.40
C PRO A 41 5.10 -9.28 10.00
N TYR A 42 6.30 -9.80 10.19
CA TYR A 42 7.42 -9.04 10.68
C TYR A 42 7.84 -7.94 9.69
N LYS A 43 7.94 -8.28 8.40
CA LYS A 43 8.29 -7.33 7.35
C LYS A 43 7.26 -6.21 7.20
N TRP A 44 5.97 -6.52 7.35
CA TRP A 44 4.92 -5.52 7.32
C TRP A 44 5.04 -4.55 8.50
N ALA A 45 5.19 -5.07 9.71
CA ALA A 45 5.39 -4.24 10.90
C ALA A 45 6.66 -3.39 10.77
N GLU A 46 7.73 -3.94 10.21
CA GLU A 46 8.99 -3.23 10.00
C GLU A 46 8.81 -2.01 9.06
N ILE A 47 8.14 -2.18 7.92
CA ILE A 47 7.97 -1.05 6.98
C ILE A 47 7.02 0.01 7.55
N ILE A 48 6.00 -0.36 8.30
CA ILE A 48 5.15 0.60 8.99
C ILE A 48 5.97 1.45 9.97
N SER A 49 6.84 0.82 10.74
CA SER A 49 7.70 1.53 11.69
C SER A 49 8.69 2.47 11.00
N LYS A 50 9.25 2.06 9.86
CA LYS A 50 10.19 2.87 9.07
C LYS A 50 9.52 4.00 8.27
N SER A 51 8.24 3.88 7.99
CA SER A 51 7.50 4.85 7.16
C SER A 51 7.13 6.13 7.89
N GLU A 52 7.30 6.17 9.20
CA GLU A 52 6.95 7.30 10.07
C GLU A 52 5.45 7.64 10.10
N ILE A 53 4.58 6.80 9.57
CA ILE A 53 3.13 7.06 9.61
C ILE A 53 2.56 7.04 11.03
N LEU A 54 3.12 6.22 11.91
CA LEU A 54 2.68 6.16 13.30
C LEU A 54 3.00 7.46 14.04
N GLN A 55 4.15 8.06 13.78
CA GLN A 55 4.57 9.33 14.35
C GLN A 55 3.63 10.45 13.88
N LYS A 56 3.25 10.47 12.59
CA LYS A 56 2.29 11.43 12.05
C LYS A 56 0.91 11.30 12.71
N GLN A 57 0.54 10.10 13.15
CA GLN A 57 -0.71 9.83 13.84
C GLN A 57 -0.60 10.04 15.36
N GLY A 58 0.54 10.53 15.85
CA GLY A 58 0.79 10.72 17.28
C GLY A 58 0.90 9.43 18.07
N LYS A 59 1.25 8.33 17.40
CA LYS A 59 1.35 6.99 17.99
C LYS A 59 2.79 6.51 17.96
N GLU A 60 3.24 5.92 19.07
CA GLU A 60 4.49 5.18 19.14
C GLU A 60 4.16 3.74 19.52
N PHE A 61 4.45 2.81 18.61
CA PHE A 61 4.32 1.39 18.88
C PHE A 61 5.68 0.72 18.64
N ASP A 62 6.04 -0.18 19.54
CA ASP A 62 7.13 -1.11 19.25
C ASP A 62 6.72 -2.11 18.16
N LEU A 63 7.69 -2.84 17.62
CA LEU A 63 7.48 -3.75 16.51
C LEU A 63 6.45 -4.85 16.84
N GLU A 64 6.49 -5.40 18.05
CA GLU A 64 5.56 -6.45 18.47
C GLU A 64 4.13 -5.92 18.60
N SER A 65 3.95 -4.70 19.09
CA SER A 65 2.64 -4.05 19.20
C SER A 65 2.04 -3.78 17.82
N VAL A 66 2.86 -3.31 16.86
CA VAL A 66 2.43 -3.11 15.46
C VAL A 66 2.03 -4.44 14.85
N LYS A 67 2.84 -5.46 15.02
CA LYS A 67 2.57 -6.81 14.49
C LYS A 67 1.25 -7.37 15.04
N LYS A 68 0.99 -7.19 16.34
CA LYS A 68 -0.27 -7.60 16.97
C LYS A 68 -1.47 -6.84 16.39
N TYR A 69 -1.34 -5.52 16.23
CA TYR A 69 -2.39 -4.69 15.64
C TYR A 69 -2.73 -5.16 14.22
N LEU A 70 -1.72 -5.45 13.40
CA LEU A 70 -1.92 -5.92 12.03
C LEU A 70 -2.57 -7.30 12.01
N LYS A 71 -2.22 -8.18 12.94
CA LYS A 71 -2.87 -9.48 13.07
C LYS A 71 -4.35 -9.33 13.40
N ASP A 72 -4.66 -8.53 14.42
CA ASP A 72 -6.03 -8.39 14.93
C ASP A 72 -6.95 -7.69 13.91
N ASN A 73 -6.42 -6.82 13.05
CA ASN A 73 -7.23 -6.00 12.14
C ASN A 73 -7.11 -6.42 10.67
N TYR A 74 -6.16 -7.26 10.30
CA TYR A 74 -5.90 -7.64 8.91
C TYR A 74 -5.63 -9.13 8.77
N TYR A 75 -4.39 -9.57 8.89
CA TYR A 75 -4.02 -10.93 8.48
C TYR A 75 -4.51 -12.04 9.41
N GLY A 76 -4.98 -11.74 10.60
CA GLY A 76 -5.63 -12.71 11.48
C GLY A 76 -7.13 -12.86 11.22
N LEU A 77 -7.73 -12.01 10.37
CA LEU A 77 -9.14 -12.09 10.03
C LEU A 77 -9.38 -13.07 8.88
N ASP A 78 -10.52 -13.79 8.92
CA ASP A 78 -10.89 -14.75 7.90
C ASP A 78 -11.08 -14.12 6.50
N ASN A 79 -11.40 -12.82 6.47
CA ASN A 79 -11.65 -12.09 5.24
C ASN A 79 -10.40 -11.38 4.67
N PHE A 80 -9.23 -11.63 5.25
CA PHE A 80 -7.98 -11.08 4.71
C PHE A 80 -7.69 -11.67 3.34
N ASP A 81 -7.60 -10.82 2.32
CA ASP A 81 -7.32 -11.25 0.96
C ASP A 81 -5.81 -11.28 0.71
N LYS A 82 -5.23 -12.49 0.80
CA LYS A 82 -3.81 -12.72 0.60
C LYS A 82 -3.29 -12.29 -0.77
N LEU A 83 -4.14 -12.37 -1.80
CA LEU A 83 -3.79 -12.00 -3.18
C LEU A 83 -3.76 -10.49 -3.41
N SER A 84 -4.32 -9.71 -2.48
CA SER A 84 -4.35 -8.25 -2.57
C SER A 84 -3.28 -7.56 -1.72
N PHE A 85 -2.35 -8.34 -1.20
CA PHE A 85 -1.23 -7.86 -0.40
C PHE A 85 0.08 -8.03 -1.17
N PHE A 86 0.86 -6.95 -1.28
CA PHE A 86 2.09 -6.93 -2.07
C PHE A 86 3.26 -6.36 -1.29
N PHE A 87 4.42 -7.02 -1.45
CA PHE A 87 5.73 -6.51 -1.03
C PHE A 87 6.65 -6.38 -2.23
N ILE A 88 7.55 -5.40 -2.15
CA ILE A 88 8.73 -5.33 -3.00
C ILE A 88 9.94 -5.35 -2.07
N THR A 89 10.89 -6.24 -2.34
CA THR A 89 12.11 -6.38 -1.54
C THR A 89 13.35 -6.19 -2.40
N TYR A 90 14.41 -5.75 -1.76
CA TYR A 90 15.74 -5.68 -2.33
C TYR A 90 16.73 -6.24 -1.32
N ARG A 91 17.45 -7.31 -1.70
CA ARG A 91 18.38 -8.02 -0.80
C ARG A 91 17.73 -8.32 0.56
N SER A 92 16.56 -8.92 0.53
CA SER A 92 15.76 -9.28 1.70
C SER A 92 15.24 -8.10 2.53
N GLN A 93 15.57 -6.86 2.19
CA GLN A 93 15.01 -5.69 2.84
C GLN A 93 13.68 -5.32 2.20
N VAL A 94 12.66 -5.06 3.03
CA VAL A 94 11.36 -4.59 2.52
C VAL A 94 11.49 -3.13 2.06
N MET A 95 11.20 -2.89 0.79
CA MET A 95 11.30 -1.57 0.16
C MET A 95 9.94 -0.94 -0.09
N ALA A 96 8.91 -1.73 -0.29
CA ALA A 96 7.56 -1.26 -0.51
C ALA A 96 6.54 -2.30 -0.05
N CYS A 97 5.36 -1.81 0.36
CA CYS A 97 4.27 -2.66 0.81
C CYS A 97 2.93 -1.99 0.52
N SER A 98 1.95 -2.77 0.10
CA SER A 98 0.60 -2.29 -0.07
C SER A 98 -0.43 -3.38 0.21
N TYR A 99 -1.56 -2.98 0.78
CA TYR A 99 -2.72 -3.83 0.97
C TYR A 99 -3.97 -3.15 0.43
N PHE A 100 -4.70 -3.86 -0.42
CA PHE A 100 -5.97 -3.41 -0.97
C PHE A 100 -7.13 -4.17 -0.32
N ASN A 101 -8.04 -3.43 0.31
CA ASN A 101 -9.24 -4.00 0.91
C ASN A 101 -10.34 -4.13 -0.15
N VAL A 102 -10.61 -5.36 -0.59
CA VAL A 102 -11.59 -5.65 -1.66
C VAL A 102 -13.04 -5.37 -1.23
N LYS A 103 -13.34 -5.33 0.06
CA LYS A 103 -14.68 -5.03 0.57
C LYS A 103 -15.03 -3.55 0.46
N THR A 104 -14.05 -2.68 0.68
CA THR A 104 -14.23 -1.24 0.71
C THR A 104 -13.67 -0.54 -0.52
N ASN A 105 -13.04 -1.29 -1.42
CA ASN A 105 -12.31 -0.77 -2.58
C ASN A 105 -11.25 0.28 -2.19
N THR A 106 -10.60 0.09 -1.05
CA THR A 106 -9.67 1.05 -0.48
C THR A 106 -8.26 0.47 -0.41
N ILE A 107 -7.29 1.26 -0.83
CA ILE A 107 -5.88 1.00 -0.54
C ILE A 107 -5.68 1.35 0.93
N ASP A 108 -5.60 0.32 1.79
CA ASP A 108 -5.46 0.51 3.23
C ASP A 108 -4.03 0.86 3.65
N TYR A 109 -3.04 0.39 2.91
CA TYR A 109 -1.63 0.78 3.09
C TYR A 109 -0.95 0.93 1.75
N PHE A 110 -0.12 1.96 1.63
CA PHE A 110 0.76 2.19 0.49
C PHE A 110 2.05 2.82 1.01
N LEU A 111 3.06 2.01 1.24
CA LEU A 111 4.24 2.40 1.99
C LEU A 111 5.51 2.15 1.18
N ILE A 112 6.40 3.13 1.21
CA ILE A 112 7.73 3.04 0.61
C ILE A 112 8.76 3.20 1.73
N ASN A 113 9.76 2.32 1.76
CA ASN A 113 10.92 2.53 2.63
C ASN A 113 11.57 3.86 2.24
N PRO A 114 11.82 4.79 3.19
CA PRO A 114 12.36 6.11 2.86
C PRO A 114 13.64 6.09 2.03
N LYS A 115 14.45 5.04 2.14
CA LYS A 115 15.65 4.85 1.28
C LYS A 115 15.31 4.65 -0.20
N GLY A 116 14.07 4.30 -0.51
CA GLY A 116 13.61 3.99 -1.86
C GLY A 116 12.79 5.09 -2.52
N PHE A 117 12.59 6.25 -1.87
CA PHE A 117 11.83 7.34 -2.48
C PHE A 117 12.47 7.81 -3.79
N ASN A 118 11.62 8.09 -4.78
CA ASN A 118 11.99 8.60 -6.11
C ASN A 118 12.87 7.63 -6.93
N LYS A 119 12.80 6.34 -6.65
CA LYS A 119 13.55 5.29 -7.35
C LYS A 119 12.65 4.34 -8.17
N GLY A 120 11.39 4.74 -8.42
CA GLY A 120 10.45 3.95 -9.20
C GLY A 120 9.65 2.92 -8.41
N LEU A 121 9.84 2.83 -7.10
CA LEU A 121 9.10 1.88 -6.24
C LEU A 121 7.62 2.22 -6.17
N GLU A 122 7.27 3.50 -6.12
CA GLU A 122 5.90 3.98 -6.06
C GLU A 122 5.11 3.48 -7.27
N ASN A 123 5.64 3.69 -8.46
CA ASN A 123 5.00 3.23 -9.71
C ASN A 123 4.95 1.70 -9.79
N GLY A 124 6.03 1.03 -9.41
CA GLY A 124 6.06 -0.44 -9.38
C GLY A 124 5.01 -1.03 -8.46
N LEU A 125 4.88 -0.47 -7.26
CA LEU A 125 3.87 -0.90 -6.29
C LEU A 125 2.45 -0.65 -6.80
N PHE A 126 2.22 0.52 -7.39
CA PHE A 126 0.92 0.85 -7.98
C PHE A 126 0.56 -0.09 -9.13
N SER A 127 1.53 -0.47 -9.97
CA SER A 127 1.33 -1.46 -11.03
C SER A 127 0.85 -2.81 -10.50
N LEU A 128 1.42 -3.29 -9.40
CA LEU A 128 1.00 -4.55 -8.78
C LEU A 128 -0.45 -4.48 -8.27
N LEU A 129 -0.80 -3.38 -7.60
CA LEU A 129 -2.17 -3.15 -7.16
C LEU A 129 -3.13 -3.06 -8.34
N TYR A 130 -2.78 -2.31 -9.35
CA TYR A 130 -3.63 -2.10 -10.53
C TYR A 130 -3.97 -3.42 -11.21
N LYS A 131 -2.97 -4.29 -11.42
CA LYS A 131 -3.18 -5.61 -12.04
C LYS A 131 -4.18 -6.46 -11.22
N ARG A 132 -4.09 -6.41 -9.91
CA ARG A 132 -5.03 -7.10 -9.03
C ARG A 132 -6.44 -6.52 -9.14
N ILE A 133 -6.55 -5.19 -9.11
CA ILE A 133 -7.81 -4.46 -9.10
C ILE A 133 -8.60 -4.66 -10.39
N ILE A 134 -7.94 -4.57 -11.55
CA ILE A 134 -8.62 -4.79 -12.84
C ILE A 134 -9.10 -6.22 -12.99
N GLY A 135 -8.39 -7.19 -12.43
CA GLY A 135 -8.82 -8.60 -12.40
C GLY A 135 -10.10 -8.81 -11.59
N LEU A 136 -10.42 -7.90 -10.68
CA LEU A 136 -11.65 -7.92 -9.86
C LEU A 136 -12.79 -7.11 -10.48
N ASN A 137 -12.58 -6.50 -11.65
CA ASN A 137 -13.56 -5.66 -12.33
C ASN A 137 -14.03 -4.46 -11.48
N ILE A 138 -13.14 -3.89 -10.69
CA ILE A 138 -13.39 -2.69 -9.88
C ILE A 138 -13.13 -1.46 -10.72
N LYS A 139 -14.06 -0.49 -10.69
CA LYS A 139 -13.98 0.74 -11.50
C LYS A 139 -13.51 1.96 -10.71
N LYS A 140 -13.73 1.98 -9.42
CA LYS A 140 -13.38 3.11 -8.55
C LYS A 140 -12.70 2.62 -7.30
N ILE A 141 -11.54 3.23 -7.01
CA ILE A 141 -10.76 2.89 -5.82
C ILE A 141 -10.50 4.12 -4.97
N PHE A 142 -10.24 3.89 -3.70
CA PHE A 142 -9.98 4.93 -2.72
C PHE A 142 -8.63 4.71 -2.05
N ILE A 143 -8.03 5.78 -1.57
CA ILE A 143 -6.88 5.69 -0.67
C ILE A 143 -7.08 6.61 0.52
N ASN A 144 -6.73 6.13 1.71
CA ASN A 144 -6.64 6.93 2.91
C ASN A 144 -5.21 7.45 3.05
N MET A 145 -5.05 8.78 2.96
CA MET A 145 -3.73 9.41 3.04
C MET A 145 -3.06 9.25 4.41
N ASP A 146 -3.82 8.86 5.45
CA ASP A 146 -3.24 8.59 6.77
C ASP A 146 -2.43 7.29 6.79
N ASN A 147 -2.63 6.41 5.82
CA ASN A 147 -1.99 5.10 5.74
C ASN A 147 -0.93 5.03 4.62
N THR A 148 -0.40 6.16 4.22
CA THR A 148 0.69 6.22 3.26
C THR A 148 1.74 7.25 3.68
N ASN A 149 2.98 6.98 3.36
CA ASN A 149 4.09 7.94 3.48
C ASN A 149 4.48 8.56 2.13
N VAL A 150 3.73 8.24 1.08
CA VAL A 150 3.90 8.85 -0.25
C VAL A 150 3.10 10.15 -0.31
N SER A 151 3.64 11.16 -1.00
CA SER A 151 3.02 12.48 -1.06
C SER A 151 1.67 12.47 -1.76
N LYS A 152 0.81 13.38 -1.36
CA LYS A 152 -0.50 13.61 -2.00
C LYS A 152 -0.33 13.94 -3.50
N GLU A 153 0.67 14.73 -3.85
CA GLU A 153 0.98 15.10 -5.23
C GLU A 153 1.21 13.89 -6.12
N TYR A 154 1.88 12.85 -5.60
CA TYR A 154 2.06 11.61 -6.35
C TYR A 154 0.71 11.02 -6.78
N PHE A 155 -0.24 10.90 -5.85
CA PHE A 155 -1.56 10.34 -6.15
C PHE A 155 -2.38 11.25 -7.05
N LEU A 156 -2.32 12.56 -6.86
CA LEU A 156 -2.98 13.52 -7.76
C LEU A 156 -2.44 13.42 -9.19
N ASN A 157 -1.14 13.23 -9.35
CA ASN A 157 -0.52 13.03 -10.66
C ASN A 157 -0.93 11.71 -11.32
N LEU A 158 -1.30 10.69 -10.54
CA LEU A 158 -1.88 9.45 -11.07
C LEU A 158 -3.33 9.62 -11.53
N GLY A 159 -3.99 10.70 -11.17
CA GLY A 159 -5.39 10.94 -11.50
C GLY A 159 -6.36 10.82 -10.33
N PHE A 160 -5.85 10.57 -9.12
CA PHE A 160 -6.69 10.62 -7.92
C PHE A 160 -7.21 12.03 -7.70
N LYS A 161 -8.40 12.12 -7.12
CA LYS A 161 -9.08 13.37 -6.81
C LYS A 161 -9.59 13.37 -5.38
N PHE A 162 -9.80 14.56 -4.82
CA PHE A 162 -10.48 14.71 -3.55
C PHE A 162 -11.95 14.30 -3.67
N GLY A 163 -12.46 13.71 -2.60
CA GLY A 163 -13.87 13.39 -2.49
C GLY A 163 -14.14 11.93 -2.14
N ASN A 164 -15.40 11.60 -2.18
CA ASN A 164 -15.90 10.26 -1.81
C ASN A 164 -16.16 9.42 -3.06
#